data_c3567f9a2f4d5a9a2db527a172b3fb8c
#
_entry.id   c3567f9a2f4d5a9a2db527a172b3fb8c
#
_cell.length_a   1.000
_cell.length_b   1.000
_cell.length_c   1.000
_cell.angle_alpha   90.00
_cell.angle_beta   90.00
_cell.angle_gamma   90.00
#
_symmetry.space_group_name_H-M   'P 1'
#
loop_
_entity.id
_entity.type
_entity.pdbx_description
1 polymer ?
#
loop_
_entity_poly.entity_id
_entity_poly.type
_entity_poly.pdbx_seq_one_letter_code
_entity_poly.pdbx_strand_id
1 'polypeptide(L)'
;MTTFSGDTHMTLVRPSRAYLSSYTAALERGWSPDNVRGIEATREELQRIAADADAFLASMDDREAKGPPIALPDGSYVPRLPGWRRWIWDDEFAGSIGFRWQPGTSALPPHCLGHIGYAVVPWKQGRGYATRALALVLPEARAEGLDYVEITTDPDNLASQRVIEANGGTLIERFTKLPQYGSTPGLRYRIALTRTPPTEASRPPGRG
;
A
#
# COMPACT_ATOMS: atom_id res chain seq x y z
N MET A 1 4.34 18.12 30.00
CA MET A 1 5.39 17.75 29.01
C MET A 1 5.61 16.24 29.13
N THR A 2 4.86 15.46 28.38
CA THR A 2 4.96 14.00 28.41
C THR A 2 5.69 13.58 27.15
N THR A 3 6.96 13.26 27.30
CA THR A 3 7.79 12.69 26.24
C THR A 3 7.31 11.27 25.95
N PHE A 4 6.63 11.09 24.83
CA PHE A 4 6.43 9.77 24.24
C PHE A 4 7.76 9.32 23.60
N SER A 5 8.66 8.79 24.43
CA SER A 5 9.81 8.00 23.99
C SER A 5 9.37 6.54 23.94
N GLY A 6 8.71 6.17 22.88
CA GLY A 6 8.47 4.79 22.51
C GLY A 6 9.05 4.60 21.12
N ASP A 7 10.30 4.17 21.07
CA ASP A 7 10.94 3.69 19.84
C ASP A 7 10.21 2.42 19.42
N THR A 8 9.09 2.60 18.71
CA THR A 8 8.31 1.51 18.17
C THR A 8 9.13 0.89 17.05
N HIS A 9 9.72 -0.26 17.31
CA HIS A 9 10.62 -0.97 16.39
C HIS A 9 9.84 -1.59 15.21
N MET A 10 9.06 -0.75 14.50
CA MET A 10 8.28 -1.19 13.35
C MET A 10 9.14 -1.22 12.10
N THR A 11 9.08 -2.33 11.37
CA THR A 11 9.73 -2.53 10.08
C THR A 11 8.71 -2.97 9.02
N LEU A 12 9.07 -2.81 7.74
CA LEU A 12 8.38 -3.47 6.64
C LEU A 12 9.15 -4.73 6.25
N VAL A 13 8.49 -5.87 6.39
CA VAL A 13 9.08 -7.15 6.01
C VAL A 13 8.47 -7.68 4.72
N ARG A 14 9.27 -8.38 3.93
CA ARG A 14 8.77 -9.14 2.79
C ARG A 14 7.99 -10.34 3.31
N PRO A 15 6.75 -10.61 2.81
CA PRO A 15 6.01 -11.80 3.17
C PRO A 15 6.85 -13.06 2.95
N SER A 16 6.95 -13.88 3.97
CA SER A 16 7.72 -15.12 3.93
C SER A 16 7.18 -16.13 4.94
N ARG A 17 7.61 -17.38 4.84
CA ARG A 17 7.20 -18.43 5.79
C ARG A 17 7.54 -18.11 7.25
N ALA A 18 8.62 -17.36 7.49
CA ALA A 18 9.03 -16.96 8.83
C ALA A 18 7.98 -16.08 9.55
N TYR A 19 7.20 -15.33 8.78
CA TYR A 19 6.18 -14.39 9.28
C TYR A 19 4.75 -14.89 9.12
N LEU A 20 4.55 -16.00 8.37
CA LEU A 20 3.25 -16.45 7.90
C LEU A 20 2.30 -16.83 9.04
N SER A 21 2.80 -17.47 10.10
CA SER A 21 1.96 -17.88 11.23
C SER A 21 1.28 -16.70 11.92
N SER A 22 2.01 -15.61 12.11
CA SER A 22 1.45 -14.40 12.73
C SER A 22 0.44 -13.69 11.79
N TYR A 23 0.67 -13.73 10.48
CA TYR A 23 -0.29 -13.24 9.49
C TYR A 23 -1.59 -14.06 9.51
N THR A 24 -1.47 -15.39 9.47
CA THR A 24 -2.60 -16.32 9.53
C THR A 24 -3.41 -16.11 10.80
N ALA A 25 -2.75 -15.97 11.95
CA ALA A 25 -3.41 -15.68 13.23
C ALA A 25 -4.21 -14.36 13.20
N ALA A 26 -3.73 -13.34 12.49
CA ALA A 26 -4.47 -12.09 12.33
C ALA A 26 -5.73 -12.27 11.46
N LEU A 27 -5.64 -13.06 10.38
CA LEU A 27 -6.81 -13.42 9.55
C LEU A 27 -7.85 -14.20 10.37
N GLU A 28 -7.43 -15.18 11.14
CA GLU A 28 -8.29 -16.01 12.01
C GLU A 28 -8.97 -15.19 13.12
N ARG A 29 -8.34 -14.10 13.57
CA ARG A 29 -8.92 -13.12 14.50
C ARG A 29 -9.91 -12.16 13.83
N GLY A 30 -10.19 -12.32 12.53
CA GLY A 30 -11.16 -11.54 11.78
C GLY A 30 -10.60 -10.25 11.14
N TRP A 31 -9.29 -10.04 11.14
CA TRP A 31 -8.72 -8.96 10.34
C TRP A 31 -8.81 -9.28 8.85
N SER A 32 -9.06 -8.26 8.03
CA SER A 32 -9.08 -8.39 6.58
C SER A 32 -8.02 -7.52 5.91
N PRO A 33 -7.31 -8.07 4.90
CA PRO A 33 -6.39 -7.30 4.06
C PRO A 33 -7.11 -6.38 3.06
N ASP A 34 -8.41 -6.52 2.92
CA ASP A 34 -9.25 -5.80 1.95
C ASP A 34 -10.44 -5.16 2.67
N ASN A 35 -10.45 -3.82 2.68
CA ASN A 35 -11.50 -3.04 3.35
C ASN A 35 -12.84 -3.05 2.59
N VAL A 36 -12.86 -3.49 1.32
CA VAL A 36 -14.08 -3.56 0.50
C VAL A 36 -14.73 -4.94 0.64
N ARG A 37 -13.95 -6.02 0.49
CA ARG A 37 -14.43 -7.41 0.51
C ARG A 37 -14.50 -8.01 1.91
N GLY A 38 -13.86 -7.38 2.88
CA GLY A 38 -13.92 -7.77 4.29
C GLY A 38 -13.62 -9.25 4.52
N ILE A 39 -14.54 -9.95 5.21
CA ILE A 39 -14.36 -11.36 5.63
C ILE A 39 -14.22 -12.34 4.43
N GLU A 40 -14.75 -12.00 3.27
CA GLU A 40 -14.60 -12.85 2.08
C GLU A 40 -13.14 -12.90 1.62
N ALA A 41 -12.46 -11.76 1.59
CA ALA A 41 -11.03 -11.71 1.30
C ALA A 41 -10.21 -12.49 2.33
N THR A 42 -10.58 -12.41 3.62
CA THR A 42 -9.96 -13.17 4.69
C THR A 42 -10.06 -14.69 4.45
N ARG A 43 -11.26 -15.18 4.13
CA ARG A 43 -11.49 -16.61 3.85
C ARG A 43 -10.73 -17.09 2.62
N GLU A 44 -10.73 -16.30 1.56
CA GLU A 44 -9.98 -16.60 0.34
C GLU A 44 -8.48 -16.71 0.61
N GLU A 45 -7.90 -15.78 1.35
CA GLU A 45 -6.47 -15.84 1.67
C GLU A 45 -6.13 -17.03 2.56
N LEU A 46 -6.95 -17.36 3.56
CA LEU A 46 -6.77 -18.57 4.38
C LEU A 46 -6.83 -19.85 3.54
N GLN A 47 -7.77 -19.93 2.59
CA GLN A 47 -7.85 -21.07 1.66
C GLN A 47 -6.63 -21.17 0.76
N ARG A 48 -6.14 -20.05 0.22
CA ARG A 48 -4.94 -20.01 -0.62
C ARG A 48 -3.70 -20.41 0.16
N ILE A 49 -3.55 -19.95 1.40
CA ILE A 49 -2.45 -20.33 2.28
C ILE A 49 -2.49 -21.84 2.57
N ALA A 50 -3.66 -22.39 2.86
CA ALA A 50 -3.82 -23.82 3.13
C ALA A 50 -3.55 -24.69 1.90
N ALA A 51 -3.91 -24.22 0.70
CA ALA A 51 -3.68 -24.92 -0.54
C ALA A 51 -2.20 -24.92 -0.96
N ASP A 52 -1.57 -23.76 -0.97
CA ASP A 52 -0.14 -23.57 -1.32
C ASP A 52 0.38 -22.26 -0.74
N ALA A 53 1.03 -22.34 0.41
CA ALA A 53 1.57 -21.18 1.09
C ALA A 53 2.72 -20.51 0.32
N ASP A 54 3.52 -21.26 -0.47
CA ASP A 54 4.62 -20.67 -1.22
C ASP A 54 4.09 -19.91 -2.44
N ALA A 55 3.13 -20.46 -3.16
CA ALA A 55 2.44 -19.76 -4.24
C ALA A 55 1.71 -18.51 -3.74
N PHE A 56 1.06 -18.59 -2.56
CA PHE A 56 0.43 -17.43 -1.91
C PHE A 56 1.47 -16.34 -1.62
N LEU A 57 2.58 -16.66 -0.97
CA LEU A 57 3.64 -15.71 -0.63
C LEU A 57 4.29 -15.11 -1.89
N ALA A 58 4.54 -15.94 -2.91
CA ALA A 58 5.09 -15.48 -4.19
C ALA A 58 4.15 -14.47 -4.89
N SER A 59 2.83 -14.65 -4.78
CA SER A 59 1.84 -13.75 -5.38
C SER A 59 1.81 -12.34 -4.75
N MET A 60 2.48 -12.14 -3.62
CA MET A 60 2.55 -10.84 -2.95
C MET A 60 3.66 -9.92 -3.47
N ASP A 61 4.52 -10.39 -4.37
CA ASP A 61 5.56 -9.57 -5.01
C ASP A 61 5.59 -9.87 -6.51
N ASP A 62 4.71 -9.18 -7.25
CA ASP A 62 4.52 -9.35 -8.69
C ASP A 62 4.92 -8.07 -9.43
N ARG A 63 6.20 -7.75 -9.41
CA ARG A 63 6.77 -6.54 -10.05
C ARG A 63 6.74 -6.59 -11.57
N GLU A 64 6.47 -7.74 -12.15
CA GLU A 64 6.42 -7.95 -13.59
C GLU A 64 4.98 -8.17 -14.10
N ALA A 65 3.97 -8.06 -13.21
CA ALA A 65 2.56 -8.28 -13.54
C ALA A 65 2.29 -9.65 -14.22
N LYS A 66 2.98 -10.69 -13.79
CA LYS A 66 2.86 -12.06 -14.33
C LYS A 66 1.63 -12.81 -13.82
N GLY A 67 1.01 -12.30 -12.76
CA GLY A 67 -0.23 -12.88 -12.22
C GLY A 67 -1.39 -12.80 -13.22
N PRO A 68 -2.47 -13.57 -12.98
CA PRO A 68 -3.62 -13.57 -13.86
C PRO A 68 -4.26 -12.18 -13.95
N PRO A 69 -4.95 -11.86 -15.07
CA PRO A 69 -5.74 -10.65 -15.18
C PRO A 69 -6.75 -10.53 -14.03
N ILE A 70 -7.12 -9.31 -13.71
CA ILE A 70 -8.09 -9.01 -12.66
C ILE A 70 -9.49 -9.03 -13.27
N ALA A 71 -10.37 -9.90 -12.73
CA ALA A 71 -11.78 -9.89 -13.09
C ALA A 71 -12.48 -8.67 -12.48
N LEU A 72 -13.25 -7.95 -13.30
CA LEU A 72 -14.12 -6.88 -12.85
C LEU A 72 -15.55 -7.43 -12.62
N PRO A 73 -16.38 -6.75 -11.80
CA PRO A 73 -17.74 -7.21 -11.51
C PRO A 73 -18.67 -7.30 -12.71
N ASP A 74 -18.38 -6.57 -13.79
CA ASP A 74 -19.12 -6.66 -15.05
C ASP A 74 -18.75 -7.87 -15.93
N GLY A 75 -17.86 -8.74 -15.42
CA GLY A 75 -17.34 -9.93 -16.11
C GLY A 75 -16.19 -9.65 -17.08
N SER A 76 -15.80 -8.41 -17.26
CA SER A 76 -14.60 -8.07 -18.04
C SER A 76 -13.31 -8.34 -17.28
N TYR A 77 -12.18 -8.37 -18.00
CA TYR A 77 -10.86 -8.56 -17.43
C TYR A 77 -9.96 -7.40 -17.77
N VAL A 78 -9.16 -6.97 -16.80
CA VAL A 78 -8.14 -5.94 -16.98
C VAL A 78 -6.75 -6.49 -16.69
N PRO A 79 -5.71 -5.98 -17.37
CA PRO A 79 -4.35 -6.36 -17.06
C PRO A 79 -4.00 -6.05 -15.60
N ARG A 80 -3.26 -6.96 -14.97
CA ARG A 80 -2.68 -6.70 -13.66
C ARG A 80 -1.61 -5.61 -13.77
N LEU A 81 -1.53 -4.75 -12.79
CA LEU A 81 -0.42 -3.82 -12.65
C LEU A 81 0.74 -4.48 -11.89
N PRO A 82 1.98 -4.13 -12.21
CA PRO A 82 3.11 -4.38 -11.34
C PRO A 82 2.82 -3.93 -9.93
N GLY A 83 3.23 -4.71 -8.94
CA GLY A 83 2.99 -4.34 -7.56
C GLY A 83 3.58 -5.32 -6.57
N TRP A 84 3.54 -4.92 -5.33
CA TRP A 84 3.96 -5.77 -4.23
C TRP A 84 3.20 -5.41 -2.95
N ARG A 85 3.22 -6.34 -1.98
CA ARG A 85 2.74 -6.15 -0.63
C ARG A 85 3.89 -6.38 0.35
N ARG A 86 3.94 -5.58 1.43
CA ARG A 86 4.82 -5.74 2.58
C ARG A 86 3.96 -5.87 3.82
N TRP A 87 4.46 -6.63 4.80
CA TRP A 87 3.83 -6.71 6.10
C TRP A 87 4.50 -5.71 7.05
N ILE A 88 3.65 -5.00 7.79
CA ILE A 88 4.05 -4.14 8.89
C ILE A 88 4.33 -5.08 10.06
N TRP A 89 5.55 -5.04 10.55
CA TRP A 89 6.05 -5.98 11.56
C TRP A 89 6.53 -5.24 12.79
N ASP A 90 6.11 -5.73 13.97
CA ASP A 90 6.47 -5.25 15.29
C ASP A 90 6.46 -6.48 16.23
N ASP A 91 7.55 -7.29 16.15
CA ASP A 91 7.68 -8.63 16.75
C ASP A 91 6.57 -9.63 16.32
N GLU A 92 5.46 -9.13 15.86
CA GLU A 92 4.36 -9.87 15.26
C GLU A 92 3.73 -9.05 14.11
N PHE A 93 2.79 -9.67 13.37
CA PHE A 93 2.07 -8.99 12.31
C PHE A 93 1.24 -7.82 12.86
N ALA A 94 1.45 -6.63 12.32
CA ALA A 94 0.76 -5.40 12.70
C ALA A 94 -0.14 -4.83 11.60
N GLY A 95 0.01 -5.34 10.38
CA GLY A 95 -0.77 -4.87 9.23
C GLY A 95 -0.06 -5.11 7.91
N SER A 96 -0.62 -4.59 6.84
CA SER A 96 -0.01 -4.66 5.52
C SER A 96 -0.08 -3.33 4.79
N ILE A 97 0.86 -3.14 3.87
CA ILE A 97 0.88 -2.06 2.91
C ILE A 97 1.22 -2.63 1.53
N GLY A 98 0.47 -2.21 0.51
CA GLY A 98 0.69 -2.60 -0.88
C GLY A 98 0.97 -1.39 -1.73
N PHE A 99 1.81 -1.57 -2.73
CA PHE A 99 2.12 -0.57 -3.75
C PHE A 99 1.96 -1.19 -5.13
N ARG A 100 1.36 -0.42 -6.05
CA ARG A 100 1.18 -0.77 -7.46
C ARG A 100 1.43 0.46 -8.32
N TRP A 101 1.87 0.25 -9.55
CA TRP A 101 2.14 1.34 -10.49
C TRP A 101 1.89 0.93 -11.92
N GLN A 102 1.78 1.91 -12.81
CA GLN A 102 1.76 1.70 -14.26
C GLN A 102 3.13 2.12 -14.81
N PRO A 103 3.87 1.23 -15.48
CA PRO A 103 5.19 1.58 -16.02
C PRO A 103 5.14 2.78 -16.97
N GLY A 104 6.11 3.69 -16.82
CA GLY A 104 6.28 4.85 -17.70
C GLY A 104 5.33 6.03 -17.43
N THR A 105 4.48 5.95 -16.41
CA THR A 105 3.58 7.06 -16.06
C THR A 105 3.24 7.05 -14.57
N SER A 106 2.97 8.24 -14.02
CA SER A 106 2.42 8.37 -12.67
C SER A 106 0.88 8.29 -12.65
N ALA A 107 0.21 8.14 -13.79
CA ALA A 107 -1.22 7.93 -13.84
C ALA A 107 -1.58 6.45 -13.61
N LEU A 108 -2.76 6.20 -13.05
CA LEU A 108 -3.33 4.86 -12.92
C LEU A 108 -4.50 4.67 -13.89
N PRO A 109 -4.76 3.43 -14.33
CA PRO A 109 -5.95 3.13 -15.09
C PRO A 109 -7.23 3.48 -14.31
N PRO A 110 -8.34 3.84 -14.98
CA PRO A 110 -9.57 4.30 -14.33
C PRO A 110 -10.16 3.30 -13.31
N HIS A 111 -9.93 2.00 -13.51
CA HIS A 111 -10.39 0.95 -12.58
C HIS A 111 -9.53 0.81 -11.33
N CYS A 112 -8.44 1.56 -11.19
CA CYS A 112 -7.54 1.49 -10.05
C CYS A 112 -7.69 2.76 -9.18
N LEU A 113 -8.12 2.60 -7.93
CA LEU A 113 -8.41 3.73 -7.05
C LEU A 113 -7.15 4.47 -6.57
N GLY A 114 -6.02 3.80 -6.41
CA GLY A 114 -4.80 4.42 -5.91
C GLY A 114 -3.57 3.51 -6.00
N HIS A 115 -2.40 4.12 -5.86
CA HIS A 115 -1.12 3.43 -5.91
C HIS A 115 -0.84 2.63 -4.65
N ILE A 116 -1.23 3.14 -3.49
CA ILE A 116 -0.90 2.58 -2.19
C ILE A 116 -2.18 2.31 -1.41
N GLY A 117 -2.26 1.13 -0.83
CA GLY A 117 -3.29 0.74 0.12
C GLY A 117 -2.65 0.12 1.35
N TYR A 118 -3.20 0.40 2.54
CA TYR A 118 -2.69 -0.13 3.80
C TYR A 118 -3.84 -0.45 4.76
N ALA A 119 -3.58 -1.41 5.64
CA ALA A 119 -4.49 -1.75 6.74
C ALA A 119 -3.66 -2.20 7.95
N VAL A 120 -3.98 -1.65 9.12
CA VAL A 120 -3.37 -2.02 10.41
C VAL A 120 -4.38 -2.84 11.19
N VAL A 121 -3.93 -3.90 11.85
CA VAL A 121 -4.79 -4.72 12.71
C VAL A 121 -5.44 -3.88 13.82
N PRO A 122 -6.71 -4.08 14.17
CA PRO A 122 -7.45 -3.23 15.11
C PRO A 122 -6.74 -3.04 16.47
N TRP A 123 -6.12 -4.08 16.98
CA TRP A 123 -5.43 -4.06 18.28
C TRP A 123 -4.07 -3.38 18.30
N LYS A 124 -3.60 -2.91 17.12
CA LYS A 124 -2.35 -2.14 16.98
C LYS A 124 -2.56 -0.76 16.32
N GLN A 125 -3.81 -0.35 16.09
CA GLN A 125 -4.13 0.99 15.59
C GLN A 125 -3.73 2.09 16.58
N GLY A 126 -3.63 3.34 16.10
CA GLY A 126 -3.28 4.49 16.93
C GLY A 126 -1.80 4.60 17.31
N ARG A 127 -0.94 3.70 16.82
CA ARG A 127 0.51 3.66 17.14
C ARG A 127 1.41 4.27 16.04
N GLY A 128 0.82 4.94 15.04
CA GLY A 128 1.58 5.55 13.93
C GLY A 128 2.12 4.59 12.88
N TYR A 129 1.77 3.30 12.94
CA TYR A 129 2.30 2.30 12.01
C TYR A 129 1.98 2.58 10.55
N ALA A 130 0.73 2.96 10.22
CA ALA A 130 0.36 3.29 8.85
C ALA A 130 1.13 4.51 8.33
N THR A 131 1.29 5.55 9.16
CA THR A 131 2.05 6.77 8.79
C THR A 131 3.50 6.43 8.48
N ARG A 132 4.14 5.63 9.33
CA ARG A 132 5.54 5.23 9.14
C ARG A 132 5.70 4.27 7.97
N ALA A 133 4.77 3.32 7.79
CA ALA A 133 4.77 2.39 6.66
C ALA A 133 4.65 3.15 5.34
N LEU A 134 3.75 4.13 5.24
CA LEU A 134 3.61 4.97 4.05
C LEU A 134 4.90 5.74 3.77
N ALA A 135 5.51 6.37 4.78
CA ALA A 135 6.79 7.09 4.62
C ALA A 135 7.89 6.19 4.05
N LEU A 136 7.94 4.92 4.44
CA LEU A 136 8.94 3.95 3.94
C LEU A 136 8.68 3.51 2.49
N VAL A 137 7.45 3.59 1.99
CA VAL A 137 7.09 3.19 0.61
C VAL A 137 7.34 4.32 -0.39
N LEU A 138 7.23 5.59 0.00
CA LEU A 138 7.39 6.72 -0.93
C LEU A 138 8.75 6.74 -1.67
N PRO A 139 9.89 6.43 -1.04
CA PRO A 139 11.17 6.30 -1.76
C PRO A 139 11.17 5.18 -2.80
N GLU A 140 10.49 4.03 -2.54
CA GLU A 140 10.37 2.95 -3.52
C GLU A 140 9.52 3.39 -4.72
N ALA A 141 8.39 4.06 -4.48
CA ALA A 141 7.56 4.61 -5.55
C ALA A 141 8.32 5.59 -6.44
N ARG A 142 9.18 6.41 -5.83
CA ARG A 142 10.07 7.30 -6.57
C ARG A 142 11.12 6.54 -7.39
N ALA A 143 11.67 5.45 -6.86
CA ALA A 143 12.63 4.61 -7.58
C ALA A 143 12.03 3.94 -8.81
N GLU A 144 10.70 3.68 -8.82
CA GLU A 144 9.95 3.22 -9.99
C GLU A 144 9.70 4.35 -11.03
N GLY A 145 10.20 5.56 -10.78
CA GLY A 145 10.11 6.69 -11.72
C GLY A 145 8.83 7.51 -11.62
N LEU A 146 8.04 7.35 -10.57
CA LEU A 146 6.82 8.14 -10.38
C LEU A 146 7.15 9.56 -9.90
N ASP A 147 6.41 10.55 -10.41
CA ASP A 147 6.47 11.95 -9.94
C ASP A 147 5.54 12.18 -8.74
N TYR A 148 4.51 11.34 -8.60
CA TYR A 148 3.56 11.37 -7.50
C TYR A 148 2.93 9.99 -7.28
N VAL A 149 2.34 9.81 -6.10
CA VAL A 149 1.41 8.72 -5.83
C VAL A 149 0.05 9.26 -5.44
N GLU A 150 -1.00 8.54 -5.80
CA GLU A 150 -2.37 8.82 -5.37
C GLU A 150 -2.84 7.75 -4.40
N ILE A 151 -3.55 8.19 -3.36
CA ILE A 151 -4.17 7.34 -2.35
C ILE A 151 -5.61 7.79 -2.19
N THR A 152 -6.54 6.84 -2.15
CA THR A 152 -7.95 7.15 -1.93
C THR A 152 -8.40 6.65 -0.57
N THR A 153 -9.33 7.38 0.03
CA THR A 153 -9.95 7.01 1.31
C THR A 153 -11.40 7.47 1.34
N ASP A 154 -12.17 6.98 2.30
CA ASP A 154 -13.54 7.41 2.52
C ASP A 154 -13.58 8.73 3.31
N PRO A 155 -14.61 9.56 3.11
CA PRO A 155 -14.74 10.85 3.83
C PRO A 155 -14.83 10.71 5.34
N ASP A 156 -15.32 9.60 5.86
CA ASP A 156 -15.45 9.29 7.29
C ASP A 156 -14.18 8.60 7.86
N ASN A 157 -13.26 8.14 7.01
CA ASN A 157 -12.00 7.54 7.45
C ASN A 157 -10.96 8.61 7.80
N LEU A 158 -11.21 9.37 8.87
CA LEU A 158 -10.32 10.43 9.35
C LEU A 158 -8.92 9.91 9.70
N ALA A 159 -8.81 8.65 10.12
CA ALA A 159 -7.51 8.06 10.44
C ALA A 159 -6.62 7.96 9.17
N SER A 160 -7.18 7.48 8.07
CA SER A 160 -6.44 7.40 6.80
C SER A 160 -6.10 8.79 6.26
N GLN A 161 -7.00 9.77 6.35
CA GLN A 161 -6.73 11.14 5.93
C GLN A 161 -5.51 11.70 6.66
N ARG A 162 -5.46 11.58 8.00
CA ARG A 162 -4.31 12.01 8.81
C ARG A 162 -3.01 11.30 8.44
N VAL A 163 -3.05 10.01 8.14
CA VAL A 163 -1.87 9.25 7.67
C VAL A 163 -1.33 9.84 6.38
N ILE A 164 -2.22 10.12 5.42
CA ILE A 164 -1.86 10.66 4.10
C ILE A 164 -1.31 12.08 4.23
N GLU A 165 -2.00 12.94 4.98
CA GLU A 165 -1.61 14.34 5.23
C GLU A 165 -0.28 14.44 5.97
N ALA A 166 -0.02 13.58 6.96
CA ALA A 166 1.25 13.51 7.68
C ALA A 166 2.43 13.11 6.77
N ASN A 167 2.16 12.53 5.60
CA ASN A 167 3.14 12.20 4.57
C ASN A 167 3.15 13.22 3.40
N GLY A 168 2.59 14.41 3.59
CA GLY A 168 2.58 15.47 2.60
C GLY A 168 1.49 15.34 1.53
N GLY A 169 0.48 14.49 1.78
CA GLY A 169 -0.66 14.33 0.89
C GLY A 169 -1.58 15.54 0.89
N THR A 170 -1.99 15.97 -0.29
CA THR A 170 -2.98 17.03 -0.50
C THR A 170 -4.23 16.46 -1.15
N LEU A 171 -5.41 16.86 -0.70
CA LEU A 171 -6.67 16.49 -1.32
C LEU A 171 -6.77 17.15 -2.70
N ILE A 172 -6.90 16.33 -3.76
CA ILE A 172 -7.01 16.81 -5.13
C ILE A 172 -8.38 16.61 -5.74
N GLU A 173 -9.18 15.66 -5.21
CA GLU A 173 -10.48 15.33 -5.78
C GLU A 173 -11.42 14.75 -4.72
N ARG A 174 -12.71 15.12 -4.84
CA ARG A 174 -13.86 14.43 -4.24
C ARG A 174 -14.62 13.77 -5.37
N PHE A 175 -14.81 12.47 -5.32
CA PHE A 175 -15.40 11.70 -6.41
C PHE A 175 -16.38 10.65 -5.91
N THR A 176 -17.16 10.09 -6.82
CA THR A 176 -17.95 8.87 -6.55
C THR A 176 -17.17 7.68 -7.09
N LYS A 177 -16.93 6.70 -6.21
CA LYS A 177 -16.28 5.45 -6.60
C LYS A 177 -17.08 4.73 -7.67
N LEU A 178 -16.39 3.99 -8.52
CA LEU A 178 -17.02 3.16 -9.54
C LEU A 178 -17.94 2.10 -8.91
N PRO A 179 -18.93 1.56 -9.63
CA PRO A 179 -19.90 0.59 -9.11
C PRO A 179 -19.26 -0.62 -8.43
N GLN A 180 -18.14 -1.12 -8.94
CA GLN A 180 -17.39 -2.22 -8.34
C GLN A 180 -16.80 -1.89 -6.96
N TYR A 181 -16.78 -0.62 -6.57
CA TYR A 181 -16.35 -0.14 -5.26
C TYR A 181 -17.53 0.45 -4.45
N GLY A 182 -18.77 0.11 -4.82
CA GLY A 182 -19.98 0.44 -4.07
C GLY A 182 -20.59 1.80 -4.35
N SER A 183 -20.14 2.54 -5.38
CA SER A 183 -20.66 3.88 -5.75
C SER A 183 -20.74 4.87 -4.58
N THR A 184 -19.85 4.73 -3.60
CA THR A 184 -19.80 5.59 -2.42
C THR A 184 -18.88 6.80 -2.66
N PRO A 185 -19.05 7.90 -1.90
CA PRO A 185 -18.12 9.03 -1.95
C PRO A 185 -16.68 8.60 -1.62
N GLY A 186 -15.72 9.18 -2.32
CA GLY A 186 -14.30 8.97 -2.08
C GLY A 186 -13.53 10.29 -2.09
N LEU A 187 -12.41 10.30 -1.39
CA LEU A 187 -11.43 11.37 -1.42
C LEU A 187 -10.16 10.86 -2.08
N ARG A 188 -9.62 11.60 -3.04
CA ARG A 188 -8.33 11.31 -3.66
C ARG A 188 -7.31 12.33 -3.19
N TYR A 189 -6.26 11.83 -2.59
CA TYR A 189 -5.09 12.58 -2.19
C TYR A 189 -3.93 12.29 -3.11
N ARG A 190 -3.05 13.27 -3.29
CA ARG A 190 -1.80 13.12 -4.02
C ARG A 190 -0.63 13.52 -3.14
N ILE A 191 0.40 12.67 -3.15
CA ILE A 191 1.71 12.95 -2.53
C ILE A 191 2.70 13.15 -3.65
N ALA A 192 3.29 14.33 -3.77
CA ALA A 192 4.35 14.60 -4.72
C ALA A 192 5.65 13.92 -4.29
N LEU A 193 6.28 13.21 -5.23
CA LEU A 193 7.58 12.57 -5.02
C LEU A 193 8.66 13.49 -5.59
N THR A 194 9.13 14.45 -4.80
CA THR A 194 10.15 15.41 -5.24
C THR A 194 11.40 14.68 -5.74
N ARG A 195 11.76 14.93 -7.00
CA ARG A 195 13.05 14.50 -7.53
C ARG A 195 14.12 15.35 -6.83
N THR A 196 15.08 14.71 -6.14
CA THR A 196 16.31 15.43 -5.80
C THR A 196 16.95 15.85 -7.12
N PRO A 197 17.21 17.15 -7.36
CA PRO A 197 17.93 17.53 -8.56
C PRO A 197 19.24 16.73 -8.61
N PRO A 198 19.68 16.28 -9.80
CA PRO A 198 20.98 15.64 -9.93
C PRO A 198 22.00 16.56 -9.28
N THR A 199 22.78 16.03 -8.34
CA THR A 199 23.91 16.75 -7.76
C THR A 199 24.77 17.18 -8.94
N GLU A 200 24.88 18.48 -9.17
CA GLU A 200 25.74 19.05 -10.19
C GLU A 200 27.15 18.49 -9.92
N ALA A 201 27.58 17.57 -10.78
CA ALA A 201 28.95 17.04 -10.70
C ALA A 201 29.90 18.22 -10.75
N SER A 202 30.64 18.41 -9.68
CA SER A 202 31.65 19.45 -9.51
C SER A 202 32.49 19.55 -10.79
N ARG A 203 32.30 20.63 -11.52
CA ARG A 203 33.11 20.96 -12.70
C ARG A 203 34.56 21.04 -12.22
N PRO A 204 35.51 20.29 -12.79
CA PRO A 204 36.91 20.39 -12.40
C PRO A 204 37.39 21.82 -12.63
N PRO A 205 38.22 22.39 -11.75
CA PRO A 205 38.77 23.74 -11.92
C PRO A 205 39.59 23.77 -13.21
N GLY A 206 39.21 24.69 -14.09
CA GLY A 206 39.92 24.95 -15.32
C GLY A 206 41.38 25.30 -14.98
N ARG A 207 42.32 24.56 -15.60
CA ARG A 207 43.75 24.97 -15.62
C ARG A 207 43.86 26.24 -16.47
N GLY A 208 44.20 27.35 -15.83
CA GLY A 208 44.75 28.53 -16.46
C GLY A 208 46.22 28.33 -16.78
#